data_372014e2fea594a6e93cebe3095aef1e
#
_entry.id   372014e2fea594a6e93cebe3095aef1e
#
_cell.length_a   1.000
_cell.length_b   1.000
_cell.length_c   1.000
_cell.angle_alpha   90.00
_cell.angle_beta   90.00
_cell.angle_gamma   90.00
#
_symmetry.space_group_name_H-M   'P 1'
#
loop_
_entity.id
_entity.type
_entity.pdbx_description
1 polymer ?
#
loop_
_entity_poly.entity_id
_entity_poly.type
_entity_poly.pdbx_seq_one_letter_code
_entity_poly.pdbx_strand_id
1 'polypeptide(L)'
;MVNPFKEVNWNPGPREQRKFALTLVIGFPCIAMVLLVLGWLRGKGWNLPLAAIIGGLGLAIGLVLLAAPGITRPFYVVWYFVACCIGTVVGNLALAIVFFGLVTGLGLLLRALGRRPVRKTFDKRAATYWQDAERVDDPNRYYRQF
;
A
#
# COMPACT_ATOMS: atom_id res chain seq x y z
N MET A 1 1.31 -2.57 13.74
CA MET A 1 1.92 -2.30 12.43
C MET A 1 2.30 -3.62 11.78
N VAL A 2 1.79 -3.90 10.60
CA VAL A 2 2.21 -5.05 9.80
C VAL A 2 3.64 -4.77 9.36
N ASN A 3 4.57 -5.68 9.67
CA ASN A 3 5.96 -5.50 9.27
C ASN A 3 6.17 -6.20 7.92
N PRO A 4 6.27 -5.48 6.79
CA PRO A 4 6.36 -6.07 5.46
C PRO A 4 7.62 -6.91 5.28
N PHE A 5 8.67 -6.67 6.07
CA PHE A 5 9.89 -7.46 6.04
C PHE A 5 9.73 -8.89 6.58
N LYS A 6 8.70 -9.17 7.37
CA LYS A 6 8.41 -10.53 7.87
C LYS A 6 7.74 -11.44 6.85
N GLU A 7 7.08 -10.84 5.85
CA GLU A 7 6.36 -11.58 4.81
C GLU A 7 7.29 -12.02 3.67
N VAL A 8 8.47 -11.41 3.58
CA VAL A 8 9.44 -11.73 2.54
C VAL A 8 10.25 -12.97 2.91
N ASN A 9 10.30 -13.94 2.01
CA ASN A 9 11.19 -15.09 2.14
C ASN A 9 12.62 -14.66 1.77
N TRP A 10 13.47 -14.43 2.78
CA TRP A 10 14.86 -13.99 2.60
C TRP A 10 15.79 -15.11 2.11
N ASN A 11 15.33 -16.36 2.14
CA ASN A 11 16.04 -17.52 1.61
C ASN A 11 15.23 -18.22 0.52
N PRO A 12 15.04 -17.57 -0.66
CA PRO A 12 14.22 -18.11 -1.72
C PRO A 12 14.78 -19.44 -2.26
N GLY A 13 13.92 -20.44 -2.35
CA GLY A 13 14.23 -21.70 -3.01
C GLY A 13 14.36 -21.56 -4.53
N PRO A 14 14.89 -22.57 -5.24
CA PRO A 14 15.08 -22.51 -6.69
C PRO A 14 13.79 -22.23 -7.48
N ARG A 15 12.66 -22.72 -6.99
CA ARG A 15 11.34 -22.50 -7.59
C ARG A 15 10.89 -21.04 -7.49
N GLU A 16 11.17 -20.40 -6.35
CA GLU A 16 10.81 -18.97 -6.12
C GLU A 16 11.69 -18.05 -6.93
N GLN A 17 12.99 -18.35 -7.00
CA GLN A 17 13.95 -17.63 -7.85
C GLN A 17 13.51 -17.66 -9.32
N ARG A 18 13.11 -18.84 -9.81
CA ARG A 18 12.63 -19.00 -11.19
C ARG A 18 11.33 -18.24 -11.44
N LYS A 19 10.37 -18.29 -10.50
CA LYS A 19 9.14 -17.50 -10.59
C LYS A 19 9.44 -15.99 -10.62
N PHE A 20 10.35 -15.54 -9.78
CA PHE A 20 10.77 -14.14 -9.75
C PHE A 20 11.39 -13.71 -11.11
N ALA A 21 12.30 -14.48 -11.65
CA ALA A 21 12.89 -14.20 -12.95
C ALA A 21 11.84 -14.17 -14.08
N LEU A 22 10.89 -15.12 -14.07
CA LEU A 22 9.76 -15.11 -15.02
C LEU A 22 8.87 -13.87 -14.85
N THR A 23 8.64 -13.42 -13.64
CA THR A 23 7.89 -12.18 -13.40
C THR A 23 8.56 -10.97 -14.03
N LEU A 24 9.90 -10.91 -14.01
CA LEU A 24 10.64 -9.83 -14.70
C LEU A 24 10.53 -9.95 -16.21
N VAL A 25 10.70 -11.17 -16.76
CA VAL A 25 10.60 -11.43 -18.21
C VAL A 25 9.24 -11.02 -18.78
N ILE A 26 8.17 -11.23 -18.03
CA ILE A 26 6.81 -10.90 -18.47
C ILE A 26 6.44 -9.47 -18.08
N GLY A 27 6.75 -9.07 -16.85
CA GLY A 27 6.31 -7.80 -16.25
C GLY A 27 6.87 -6.58 -16.97
N PHE A 28 8.18 -6.56 -17.27
CA PHE A 28 8.79 -5.40 -17.93
C PHE A 28 8.29 -5.16 -19.35
N PRO A 29 8.14 -6.17 -20.23
CA PRO A 29 7.47 -5.99 -21.52
C PRO A 29 6.02 -5.53 -21.38
N CYS A 30 5.26 -6.04 -20.39
CA CYS A 30 3.91 -5.55 -20.14
C CYS A 30 3.89 -4.07 -19.75
N ILE A 31 4.81 -3.62 -18.89
CA ILE A 31 4.96 -2.20 -18.53
C ILE A 31 5.31 -1.37 -19.76
N ALA A 32 6.23 -1.85 -20.59
CA ALA A 32 6.60 -1.19 -21.84
C ALA A 32 5.39 -1.02 -22.77
N MET A 33 4.56 -2.06 -22.91
CA MET A 33 3.33 -2.01 -23.70
C MET A 33 2.34 -0.98 -23.13
N VAL A 34 2.14 -0.95 -21.82
CA VAL A 34 1.27 0.04 -21.16
C VAL A 34 1.78 1.47 -21.41
N LEU A 35 3.10 1.70 -21.33
CA LEU A 35 3.68 3.01 -21.61
C LEU A 35 3.44 3.45 -23.06
N LEU A 36 3.53 2.53 -24.03
CA LEU A 36 3.22 2.80 -25.44
C LEU A 36 1.75 3.19 -25.61
N VAL A 37 0.83 2.43 -25.03
CA VAL A 37 -0.61 2.71 -25.11
C VAL A 37 -0.95 4.06 -24.47
N LEU A 38 -0.40 4.35 -23.29
CA LEU A 38 -0.61 5.63 -22.62
C LEU A 38 -0.02 6.81 -23.39
N GLY A 39 1.14 6.63 -24.02
CA GLY A 39 1.75 7.63 -24.89
C GLY A 39 0.85 7.95 -26.09
N TRP A 40 0.29 6.93 -26.71
CA TRP A 40 -0.65 7.06 -27.81
C TRP A 40 -1.95 7.78 -27.39
N LEU A 41 -2.56 7.36 -26.28
CA LEU A 41 -3.80 7.97 -25.76
C LEU A 41 -3.65 9.45 -25.40
N ARG A 42 -2.45 9.87 -24.96
CA ARG A 42 -2.16 11.27 -24.59
C ARG A 42 -1.79 12.14 -25.79
N GLY A 43 -1.81 11.63 -27.03
CA GLY A 43 -1.45 12.37 -28.23
C GLY A 43 0.03 12.79 -28.31
N LYS A 44 0.89 12.31 -27.40
CA LYS A 44 2.34 12.63 -27.38
C LYS A 44 3.17 11.75 -28.30
N GLY A 45 2.50 10.89 -29.08
CA GLY A 45 3.19 9.90 -29.90
C GLY A 45 3.74 8.72 -29.09
N TRP A 46 4.30 7.76 -29.82
CA TRP A 46 4.84 6.53 -29.21
C TRP A 46 6.23 6.85 -28.65
N ASN A 47 6.38 6.85 -27.35
CA ASN A 47 7.69 6.92 -26.70
C ASN A 47 8.43 5.58 -26.86
N LEU A 48 8.63 5.18 -28.13
CA LEU A 48 9.24 3.90 -28.50
C LEU A 48 10.62 3.69 -27.83
N PRO A 49 11.53 4.69 -27.81
CA PRO A 49 12.84 4.50 -27.20
C PRO A 49 12.75 4.20 -25.69
N LEU A 50 11.89 4.88 -24.95
CA LEU A 50 11.72 4.65 -23.52
C LEU A 50 11.13 3.26 -23.25
N ALA A 51 10.09 2.87 -24.00
CA ALA A 51 9.47 1.57 -23.88
C ALA A 51 10.42 0.44 -24.26
N ALA A 52 11.22 0.63 -25.33
CA ALA A 52 12.23 -0.34 -25.75
C ALA A 52 13.34 -0.52 -24.71
N ILE A 53 13.80 0.57 -24.09
CA ILE A 53 14.79 0.51 -23.02
C ILE A 53 14.24 -0.25 -21.81
N ILE A 54 13.07 0.13 -21.31
CA ILE A 54 12.47 -0.49 -20.11
C ILE A 54 12.14 -1.96 -20.37
N GLY A 55 11.45 -2.25 -21.48
CA GLY A 55 11.07 -3.62 -21.83
C GLY A 55 12.27 -4.49 -22.17
N GLY A 56 13.22 -3.96 -22.93
CA GLY A 56 14.43 -4.68 -23.37
C GLY A 56 15.38 -4.98 -22.23
N LEU A 57 15.68 -3.98 -21.36
CA LEU A 57 16.53 -4.19 -20.19
C LEU A 57 15.90 -5.17 -19.20
N GLY A 58 14.61 -5.01 -18.91
CA GLY A 58 13.91 -5.91 -17.99
C GLY A 58 13.86 -7.35 -18.50
N LEU A 59 13.62 -7.53 -19.80
CA LEU A 59 13.64 -8.84 -20.45
C LEU A 59 15.05 -9.45 -20.42
N ALA A 60 16.09 -8.67 -20.76
CA ALA A 60 17.48 -9.13 -20.74
C ALA A 60 17.90 -9.55 -19.32
N ILE A 61 17.62 -8.73 -18.30
CA ILE A 61 17.91 -9.05 -16.90
C ILE A 61 17.14 -10.32 -16.48
N GLY A 62 15.86 -10.41 -16.79
CA GLY A 62 15.05 -11.58 -16.47
C GLY A 62 15.58 -12.88 -17.10
N LEU A 63 16.04 -12.84 -18.35
CA LEU A 63 16.64 -13.99 -19.03
C LEU A 63 17.99 -14.40 -18.41
N VAL A 64 18.83 -13.41 -18.05
CA VAL A 64 20.12 -13.69 -17.35
C VAL A 64 19.86 -14.35 -16.00
N LEU A 65 18.87 -13.88 -15.24
CA LEU A 65 18.51 -14.46 -13.96
C LEU A 65 17.90 -15.85 -14.08
N LEU A 66 17.20 -16.15 -15.18
CA LEU A 66 16.74 -17.52 -15.49
C LEU A 66 17.89 -18.47 -15.79
N ALA A 67 18.93 -17.97 -16.47
CA ALA A 67 20.08 -18.77 -16.88
C ALA A 67 21.10 -18.97 -15.74
N ALA A 68 21.18 -18.03 -14.80
CA ALA A 68 22.20 -18.00 -13.75
C ALA A 68 21.57 -17.95 -12.32
N PRO A 69 21.12 -19.08 -11.76
CA PRO A 69 20.44 -19.12 -10.46
C PRO A 69 21.34 -18.63 -9.30
N GLY A 70 22.66 -18.70 -9.44
CA GLY A 70 23.59 -18.17 -8.42
C GLY A 70 23.50 -16.65 -8.22
N ILE A 71 23.18 -15.91 -9.28
CA ILE A 71 23.03 -14.44 -9.25
C ILE A 71 21.60 -14.05 -8.86
N THR A 72 20.64 -14.91 -9.10
CA THR A 72 19.23 -14.63 -8.87
C THR A 72 18.91 -14.43 -7.38
N ARG A 73 19.52 -15.17 -6.48
CA ARG A 73 19.29 -15.05 -5.04
C ARG A 73 19.63 -13.65 -4.49
N PRO A 74 20.87 -13.12 -4.64
CA PRO A 74 21.19 -11.80 -4.13
C PRO A 74 20.33 -10.70 -4.81
N PHE A 75 20.06 -10.83 -6.09
CA PHE A 75 19.21 -9.89 -6.81
C PHE A 75 17.78 -9.90 -6.27
N TYR A 76 17.22 -11.07 -5.99
CA TYR A 76 15.92 -11.24 -5.35
C TYR A 76 15.86 -10.53 -4.00
N VAL A 77 16.83 -10.76 -3.13
CA VAL A 77 16.88 -10.18 -1.79
C VAL A 77 16.94 -8.65 -1.85
N VAL A 78 17.85 -8.11 -2.68
CA VAL A 78 17.95 -6.65 -2.86
C VAL A 78 16.68 -6.05 -3.43
N TRP A 79 16.09 -6.69 -4.43
CA TRP A 79 14.84 -6.25 -5.04
C TRP A 79 13.70 -6.15 -4.03
N TYR A 80 13.48 -7.23 -3.27
CA TYR A 80 12.42 -7.24 -2.26
C TYR A 80 12.71 -6.30 -1.09
N PHE A 81 13.96 -6.14 -0.69
CA PHE A 81 14.34 -5.15 0.30
C PHE A 81 13.94 -3.73 -0.13
N VAL A 82 14.32 -3.33 -1.33
CA VAL A 82 13.96 -2.03 -1.91
C VAL A 82 12.44 -1.90 -2.04
N ALA A 83 11.77 -2.94 -2.53
CA ALA A 83 10.31 -2.95 -2.65
C ALA A 83 9.61 -2.78 -1.29
N CYS A 84 10.10 -3.42 -0.22
CA CYS A 84 9.57 -3.24 1.13
C CYS A 84 9.79 -1.82 1.65
N CYS A 85 10.96 -1.23 1.42
CA CYS A 85 11.23 0.16 1.81
C CYS A 85 10.27 1.13 1.11
N ILE A 86 10.15 1.01 -0.22
CA ILE A 86 9.23 1.84 -1.02
C ILE A 86 7.79 1.61 -0.57
N GLY A 87 7.38 0.35 -0.43
CA GLY A 87 6.03 -0.02 0.00
C GLY A 87 5.67 0.56 1.37
N THR A 88 6.61 0.54 2.31
CA THR A 88 6.42 1.15 3.64
C THR A 88 6.20 2.67 3.54
N VAL A 89 7.03 3.36 2.78
CA VAL A 89 6.90 4.83 2.60
C VAL A 89 5.59 5.17 1.90
N VAL A 90 5.32 4.51 0.76
CA VAL A 90 4.10 4.76 -0.04
C VAL A 90 2.84 4.40 0.74
N GLY A 91 2.85 3.28 1.46
CA GLY A 91 1.72 2.85 2.28
C GLY A 91 1.40 3.83 3.41
N ASN A 92 2.41 4.30 4.14
CA ASN A 92 2.22 5.31 5.18
C ASN A 92 1.75 6.65 4.61
N LEU A 93 2.31 7.05 3.46
CA LEU A 93 1.88 8.28 2.79
C LEU A 93 0.42 8.18 2.32
N ALA A 94 0.03 7.07 1.72
CA ALA A 94 -1.35 6.83 1.30
C ALA A 94 -2.32 6.88 2.49
N LEU A 95 -1.97 6.23 3.61
CA LEU A 95 -2.77 6.30 4.85
C LEU A 95 -2.86 7.73 5.39
N ALA A 96 -1.77 8.49 5.37
CA ALA A 96 -1.76 9.89 5.77
C ALA A 96 -2.69 10.73 4.88
N ILE A 97 -2.62 10.56 3.56
CA ILE A 97 -3.49 11.28 2.60
C ILE A 97 -4.96 10.95 2.86
N VAL A 98 -5.29 9.67 3.04
CA VAL A 98 -6.66 9.24 3.35
C VAL A 98 -7.11 9.82 4.69
N PHE A 99 -6.29 9.74 5.72
CA PHE A 99 -6.64 10.26 7.04
C PHE A 99 -6.83 11.78 7.02
N PHE A 100 -5.87 12.54 6.53
CA PHE A 100 -5.97 14.00 6.51
C PHE A 100 -6.96 14.49 5.46
N GLY A 101 -7.09 13.85 4.31
CA GLY A 101 -8.06 14.21 3.28
C GLY A 101 -9.49 13.93 3.69
N LEU A 102 -9.79 12.68 4.07
CA LEU A 102 -11.16 12.29 4.41
C LEU A 102 -11.56 12.72 5.83
N VAL A 103 -10.79 12.35 6.84
CA VAL A 103 -11.20 12.58 8.24
C VAL A 103 -11.16 14.06 8.57
N THR A 104 -10.09 14.76 8.21
CA THR A 104 -9.97 16.20 8.47
C THR A 104 -10.90 16.99 7.57
N GLY A 105 -11.03 16.64 6.29
CA GLY A 105 -11.94 17.28 5.35
C GLY A 105 -13.40 17.17 5.78
N LEU A 106 -13.86 15.97 6.15
CA LEU A 106 -15.20 15.75 6.71
C LEU A 106 -15.40 16.49 8.04
N GLY A 107 -14.40 16.47 8.92
CA GLY A 107 -14.45 17.18 10.18
C GLY A 107 -14.61 18.70 10.00
N LEU A 108 -13.88 19.27 9.05
CA LEU A 108 -13.99 20.69 8.70
C LEU A 108 -15.34 21.02 8.06
N LEU A 109 -15.82 20.17 7.16
CA LEU A 109 -17.12 20.32 6.51
C LEU A 109 -18.27 20.30 7.53
N LEU A 110 -18.27 19.30 8.44
CA LEU A 110 -19.28 19.21 9.51
C LEU A 110 -19.23 20.43 10.44
N ARG A 111 -18.04 20.92 10.73
CA ARG A 111 -17.86 22.13 11.52
C ARG A 111 -18.38 23.38 10.83
N ALA A 112 -18.14 23.52 9.52
CA ALA A 112 -18.66 24.62 8.70
C ALA A 112 -20.20 24.60 8.62
N LEU A 113 -20.80 23.39 8.60
CA LEU A 113 -22.25 23.17 8.65
C LEU A 113 -22.86 23.35 10.05
N GLY A 114 -22.07 23.83 11.04
CA GLY A 114 -22.53 24.04 12.40
C GLY A 114 -22.73 22.76 13.23
N ARG A 115 -22.50 21.59 12.66
CA ARG A 115 -22.58 20.32 13.38
C ARG A 115 -21.29 20.05 14.12
N ARG A 116 -21.36 19.99 15.46
CA ARG A 116 -20.23 19.68 16.35
C ARG A 116 -20.46 18.29 16.96
N PRO A 117 -19.98 17.21 16.35
CA PRO A 117 -20.22 15.85 16.84
C PRO A 117 -19.57 15.60 18.21
N VAL A 118 -18.52 16.34 18.55
CA VAL A 118 -17.84 16.23 19.84
C VAL A 118 -17.95 17.55 20.58
N ARG A 119 -18.61 17.55 21.74
CA ARG A 119 -18.64 18.70 22.64
C ARG A 119 -17.29 18.81 23.37
N LYS A 120 -16.51 19.84 23.03
CA LYS A 120 -15.20 20.11 23.63
C LYS A 120 -15.25 21.06 24.84
N THR A 121 -16.44 21.54 25.20
CA THR A 121 -16.61 22.50 26.28
C THR A 121 -16.87 21.76 27.57
N PHE A 122 -15.97 21.97 28.56
CA PHE A 122 -16.23 21.59 29.95
C PHE A 122 -17.27 22.50 30.51
N ASP A 123 -18.33 21.95 31.06
CA ASP A 123 -19.29 22.72 31.83
C ASP A 123 -18.72 22.93 33.26
N LYS A 124 -18.15 24.10 33.51
CA LYS A 124 -17.58 24.44 34.81
C LYS A 124 -18.60 24.45 35.96
N ARG A 125 -19.90 24.38 35.67
CA ARG A 125 -20.99 24.34 36.65
C ARG A 125 -21.46 22.93 36.96
N ALA A 126 -21.02 21.93 36.19
CA ALA A 126 -21.38 20.55 36.46
C ALA A 126 -20.73 20.07 37.77
N ALA A 127 -21.53 19.56 38.68
CA ALA A 127 -21.03 19.01 39.95
C ALA A 127 -20.19 17.75 39.76
N THR A 128 -20.51 16.98 38.70
CA THR A 128 -19.76 15.77 38.31
C THR A 128 -19.94 15.50 36.84
N TYR A 129 -18.92 14.89 36.21
CA TYR A 129 -18.99 14.36 34.84
C TYR A 129 -19.21 12.84 34.82
N TRP A 130 -19.21 12.21 35.99
CA TRP A 130 -19.51 10.80 36.10
C TRP A 130 -21.00 10.60 35.93
N GLN A 131 -21.36 9.73 34.99
CA GLN A 131 -22.72 9.25 34.81
C GLN A 131 -22.82 7.86 35.39
N ASP A 132 -23.87 7.63 36.19
CA ASP A 132 -24.13 6.29 36.68
C ASP A 132 -24.34 5.35 35.49
N ALA A 133 -23.54 4.30 35.44
CA ALA A 133 -23.71 3.28 34.41
C ALA A 133 -24.99 2.51 34.72
N GLU A 134 -25.88 2.43 33.74
CA GLU A 134 -27.06 1.57 33.82
C GLU A 134 -26.59 0.12 34.01
N ARG A 135 -26.77 -0.43 35.22
CA ARG A 135 -26.43 -1.82 35.48
C ARG A 135 -27.32 -2.70 34.62
N VAL A 136 -26.67 -3.45 33.77
CA VAL A 136 -27.35 -4.46 32.94
C VAL A 136 -27.45 -5.74 33.76
N ASP A 137 -28.60 -5.99 34.35
CA ASP A 137 -28.83 -7.17 35.18
C ASP A 137 -29.06 -8.47 34.36
N ASP A 138 -29.21 -8.35 33.04
CA ASP A 138 -29.38 -9.51 32.13
C ASP A 138 -28.02 -9.96 31.56
N PRO A 139 -27.49 -11.15 32.01
CA PRO A 139 -26.24 -11.70 31.47
C PRO A 139 -26.30 -12.01 29.97
N ASN A 140 -27.50 -12.25 29.42
CA ASN A 140 -27.69 -12.59 28.02
C ASN A 140 -27.38 -11.37 27.10
N ARG A 141 -27.41 -10.15 27.63
CA ARG A 141 -27.08 -8.95 26.85
C ARG A 141 -25.61 -8.94 26.40
N TYR A 142 -24.71 -9.58 27.16
CA TYR A 142 -23.29 -9.68 26.79
C TYR A 142 -23.04 -10.57 25.56
N TYR A 143 -23.99 -11.45 25.25
CA TYR A 143 -23.94 -12.32 24.07
C TYR A 143 -24.63 -11.71 22.84
N ARG A 144 -25.30 -10.55 23.00
CA ARG A 144 -25.92 -9.81 21.91
C ARG A 144 -25.05 -8.60 21.62
N GLN A 145 -24.48 -8.55 20.41
CA GLN A 145 -23.61 -7.43 20.00
C GLN A 145 -24.39 -6.17 19.56
N PHE A 146 -25.70 -6.30 19.37
CA PHE A 146 -26.64 -5.21 19.03
C PHE A 146 -28.03 -5.52 19.60
#